data_3b7b60ae81f21bcf07ac16053ad62cca
#
_entry.id   3b7b60ae81f21bcf07ac16053ad62cca
#
_cell.length_a   1.000
_cell.length_b   1.000
_cell.length_c   1.000
_cell.angle_alpha   90.00
_cell.angle_beta   90.00
_cell.angle_gamma   90.00
#
_symmetry.space_group_name_H-M   'P 1'
#
loop_
_entity.id
_entity.type
_entity.pdbx_description
1 polymer ?
#
loop_
_entity_poly.entity_id
_entity_poly.type
_entity_poly.pdbx_seq_one_letter_code
_entity_poly.pdbx_strand_id
1 'polypeptide(L)'
;FFFFWGLICLLLRYNLRQLSTAQFKERFGRNFLYSLAAYAGFASISYWIHSYGIRTDFLGSTLISQFFILCSLCTLIGHISMLYSTQREKEREIERLRIENLQSRCDALANQINPHFFFNSLNGVQSLIRKKDDEKTLMYVHELSDIFRYILQSDKRGLVTLREELEFIQSFRYVMEVRFANKLVFSIQVDEAMQDELTLPVLSLLPLVENVTVHNRIDSEHKMEITIRLNEQKELVVSNPIYPKLSPPDTNGTGLRNLESRFTLLMNRQIRIECDENTFRVYLPLNKQN
;
A
#
# COMPACT_ATOMS: atom_id res chain seq x y z
N PHE A 1 25.94 37.87 -40.01
CA PHE A 1 25.52 37.76 -38.61
C PHE A 1 24.03 37.32 -38.51
N PHE A 2 23.11 38.07 -39.09
CA PHE A 2 21.66 37.78 -39.01
C PHE A 2 21.27 36.41 -39.57
N PHE A 3 21.89 35.94 -40.64
CA PHE A 3 21.64 34.63 -41.20
C PHE A 3 21.99 33.49 -40.23
N PHE A 4 23.15 33.53 -39.62
CA PHE A 4 23.57 32.52 -38.63
C PHE A 4 22.68 32.53 -37.39
N TRP A 5 22.31 33.71 -36.92
CA TRP A 5 21.40 33.82 -35.77
C TRP A 5 20.02 33.25 -36.07
N GLY A 6 19.46 33.57 -37.25
CA GLY A 6 18.21 32.98 -37.71
C GLY A 6 18.26 31.45 -37.83
N LEU A 7 19.37 30.93 -38.39
CA LEU A 7 19.60 29.47 -38.49
C LEU A 7 19.68 28.80 -37.12
N ILE A 8 20.38 29.39 -36.15
CA ILE A 8 20.44 28.89 -34.77
C ILE A 8 19.05 28.80 -34.16
N CYS A 9 18.28 29.88 -34.22
CA CYS A 9 16.93 29.94 -33.70
C CYS A 9 16.04 28.87 -34.34
N LEU A 10 16.12 28.67 -35.63
CA LEU A 10 15.33 27.72 -36.40
C LEU A 10 15.70 26.28 -36.04
N LEU A 11 17.00 25.95 -35.99
CA LEU A 11 17.49 24.64 -35.60
C LEU A 11 17.16 24.29 -34.13
N LEU A 12 17.33 25.25 -33.21
CA LEU A 12 16.99 25.04 -31.80
C LEU A 12 15.48 24.82 -31.63
N ARG A 13 14.65 25.65 -32.27
CA ARG A 13 13.19 25.50 -32.24
C ARG A 13 12.75 24.16 -32.82
N TYR A 14 13.36 23.72 -33.92
CA TYR A 14 13.10 22.42 -34.53
C TYR A 14 13.50 21.28 -33.60
N ASN A 15 14.69 21.33 -32.98
CA ASN A 15 15.18 20.33 -32.03
C ASN A 15 14.28 20.22 -30.80
N LEU A 16 13.83 21.32 -30.23
CA LEU A 16 13.02 21.33 -29.02
C LEU A 16 11.56 20.91 -29.27
N ARG A 17 11.02 21.16 -30.45
CA ARG A 17 9.60 20.85 -30.76
C ARG A 17 9.41 19.53 -31.51
N GLN A 18 10.12 19.34 -32.62
CA GLN A 18 9.87 18.19 -33.51
C GLN A 18 10.77 17.00 -33.25
N LEU A 19 11.97 17.23 -32.69
CA LEU A 19 12.91 16.16 -32.35
C LEU A 19 12.97 15.90 -30.84
N SER A 20 11.94 16.24 -30.07
CA SER A 20 11.93 16.08 -28.60
C SER A 20 12.15 14.64 -28.17
N THR A 21 11.69 13.65 -28.93
CA THR A 21 11.83 12.21 -28.65
C THR A 21 12.89 11.49 -29.48
N ALA A 22 13.52 12.20 -30.46
CA ALA A 22 14.46 11.58 -31.39
C ALA A 22 15.79 11.19 -30.73
N GLN A 23 16.33 10.02 -31.08
CA GLN A 23 17.64 9.57 -30.63
C GLN A 23 18.76 10.47 -31.17
N PHE A 24 19.92 10.46 -30.53
CA PHE A 24 21.06 11.31 -30.87
C PHE A 24 21.46 11.18 -32.35
N LYS A 25 21.56 9.98 -32.91
CA LYS A 25 21.96 9.73 -34.29
C LYS A 25 20.97 10.36 -35.30
N GLU A 26 19.69 10.18 -35.06
CA GLU A 26 18.63 10.72 -35.90
C GLU A 26 18.60 12.27 -35.84
N ARG A 27 18.74 12.81 -34.64
CA ARG A 27 18.82 14.26 -34.39
C ARG A 27 20.02 14.87 -35.10
N PHE A 28 21.19 14.26 -34.98
CA PHE A 28 22.40 14.72 -35.65
C PHE A 28 22.24 14.66 -37.15
N GLY A 29 21.76 13.56 -37.72
CA GLY A 29 21.57 13.41 -39.17
C GLY A 29 20.64 14.47 -39.75
N ARG A 30 19.51 14.74 -39.10
CA ARG A 30 18.57 15.78 -39.56
C ARG A 30 19.15 17.17 -39.43
N ASN A 31 19.81 17.52 -38.35
CA ASN A 31 20.47 18.80 -38.16
C ASN A 31 21.60 19.03 -39.18
N PHE A 32 22.39 17.99 -39.46
CA PHE A 32 23.43 18.02 -40.47
C PHE A 32 22.85 18.31 -41.86
N LEU A 33 21.76 17.65 -42.22
CA LEU A 33 21.09 17.84 -43.52
C LEU A 33 20.54 19.26 -43.69
N TYR A 34 19.92 19.80 -42.64
CA TYR A 34 19.44 21.20 -42.66
C TYR A 34 20.58 22.20 -42.68
N SER A 35 21.65 21.96 -41.93
CA SER A 35 22.85 22.82 -41.96
C SER A 35 23.54 22.80 -43.32
N LEU A 36 23.62 21.63 -43.96
CA LEU A 36 24.18 21.48 -45.31
C LEU A 36 23.33 22.21 -46.36
N ALA A 37 22.00 22.09 -46.30
CA ALA A 37 21.10 22.82 -47.20
C ALA A 37 21.21 24.34 -47.01
N ALA A 38 21.29 24.81 -45.75
CA ALA A 38 21.49 26.21 -45.44
C ALA A 38 22.85 26.74 -45.96
N TYR A 39 23.91 25.95 -45.84
CA TYR A 39 25.23 26.27 -46.40
C TYR A 39 25.18 26.37 -47.91
N ALA A 40 24.57 25.40 -48.61
CA ALA A 40 24.43 25.41 -50.07
C ALA A 40 23.66 26.64 -50.56
N GLY A 41 22.54 26.99 -49.86
CA GLY A 41 21.78 28.20 -50.14
C GLY A 41 22.60 29.49 -49.96
N PHE A 42 23.33 29.58 -48.84
CA PHE A 42 24.21 30.72 -48.58
C PHE A 42 25.33 30.85 -49.59
N ALA A 43 25.98 29.75 -49.96
CA ALA A 43 27.03 29.71 -50.99
C ALA A 43 26.51 30.13 -52.39
N SER A 44 25.31 29.67 -52.76
CA SER A 44 24.67 30.03 -54.02
C SER A 44 24.35 31.53 -54.09
N ILE A 45 23.81 32.10 -53.01
CA ILE A 45 23.52 33.55 -52.93
C ILE A 45 24.83 34.36 -52.99
N SER A 46 25.85 33.90 -52.27
CA SER A 46 27.15 34.56 -52.22
C SER A 46 27.84 34.54 -53.58
N TYR A 47 27.75 33.43 -54.37
CA TYR A 47 28.23 33.32 -55.74
C TYR A 47 27.50 34.28 -56.70
N TRP A 48 26.15 34.35 -56.55
CA TRP A 48 25.33 35.26 -57.38
C TRP A 48 25.68 36.73 -57.10
N ILE A 49 25.86 37.16 -55.87
CA ILE A 49 26.30 38.52 -55.51
C ILE A 49 27.70 38.82 -56.07
N HIS A 50 28.61 37.86 -56.03
CA HIS A 50 29.96 37.99 -56.57
C HIS A 50 29.95 38.25 -58.08
N SER A 51 29.00 37.64 -58.78
CA SER A 51 28.84 37.85 -60.24
C SER A 51 28.50 39.28 -60.62
N TYR A 52 28.00 40.10 -59.68
CA TYR A 52 27.74 41.52 -59.83
C TYR A 52 28.95 42.43 -59.45
N GLY A 53 30.14 41.84 -59.29
CA GLY A 53 31.37 42.61 -59.00
C GLY A 53 31.58 42.96 -57.52
N ILE A 54 30.75 42.49 -56.66
CA ILE A 54 30.92 42.70 -55.21
C ILE A 54 31.84 41.58 -54.66
N ARG A 55 33.03 41.93 -54.14
CA ARG A 55 33.94 40.96 -53.56
C ARG A 55 33.32 40.30 -52.36
N THR A 56 33.12 38.96 -52.41
CA THR A 56 32.70 38.14 -51.31
C THR A 56 33.81 37.13 -51.00
N ASP A 57 34.63 37.42 -49.99
CA ASP A 57 35.78 36.58 -49.58
C ASP A 57 35.36 35.33 -48.76
N PHE A 58 34.14 34.82 -48.94
CA PHE A 58 33.49 33.98 -47.96
C PHE A 58 33.35 32.49 -48.28
N LEU A 59 33.99 31.97 -49.31
CA LEU A 59 33.91 30.55 -49.67
C LEU A 59 35.09 29.72 -49.14
N GLY A 60 35.58 30.04 -47.94
CA GLY A 60 36.72 29.35 -47.34
C GLY A 60 36.33 28.25 -46.34
N SER A 61 37.35 27.44 -45.98
CA SER A 61 37.25 26.36 -45.00
C SER A 61 36.69 26.79 -43.64
N THR A 62 36.88 28.06 -43.27
CA THR A 62 36.37 28.68 -42.04
C THR A 62 34.85 28.70 -41.98
N LEU A 63 34.17 28.94 -43.10
CA LEU A 63 32.69 28.97 -43.14
C LEU A 63 32.11 27.56 -42.96
N ILE A 64 32.72 26.57 -43.60
CA ILE A 64 32.32 25.16 -43.46
C ILE A 64 32.45 24.69 -41.99
N SER A 65 33.55 25.05 -41.35
CA SER A 65 33.79 24.68 -39.92
C SER A 65 32.77 25.34 -38.99
N GLN A 66 32.37 26.61 -39.27
CA GLN A 66 31.35 27.30 -38.47
C GLN A 66 29.97 26.62 -38.59
N PHE A 67 29.54 26.19 -39.78
CA PHE A 67 28.29 25.43 -39.95
C PHE A 67 28.33 24.09 -39.25
N PHE A 68 29.47 23.38 -39.28
CA PHE A 68 29.64 22.12 -38.60
C PHE A 68 29.59 22.28 -37.06
N ILE A 69 30.29 23.26 -36.50
CA ILE A 69 30.26 23.59 -35.09
C ILE A 69 28.84 23.96 -34.64
N LEU A 70 28.14 24.77 -35.44
CA LEU A 70 26.76 25.15 -35.14
C LEU A 70 25.81 23.96 -35.15
N CYS A 71 25.91 23.07 -36.12
CA CYS A 71 25.14 21.83 -36.18
C CYS A 71 25.39 20.96 -34.95
N SER A 72 26.65 20.78 -34.56
CA SER A 72 27.04 19.99 -33.43
C SER A 72 26.50 20.58 -32.11
N LEU A 73 26.63 21.87 -31.91
CA LEU A 73 26.13 22.57 -30.72
C LEU A 73 24.59 22.48 -30.61
N CYS A 74 23.85 22.76 -31.70
CA CYS A 74 22.40 22.63 -31.69
C CYS A 74 21.93 21.21 -31.42
N THR A 75 22.65 20.21 -31.94
CA THR A 75 22.35 18.80 -31.69
C THR A 75 22.58 18.44 -30.21
N LEU A 76 23.71 18.89 -29.66
CA LEU A 76 24.07 18.63 -28.26
C LEU A 76 23.07 19.26 -27.28
N ILE A 77 22.77 20.55 -27.48
CA ILE A 77 21.78 21.28 -26.66
C ILE A 77 20.41 20.61 -26.73
N GLY A 78 19.93 20.25 -27.92
CA GLY A 78 18.67 19.56 -28.08
C GLY A 78 18.66 18.18 -27.44
N HIS A 79 19.79 17.46 -27.45
CA HIS A 79 19.89 16.15 -26.81
C HIS A 79 19.92 16.26 -25.28
N ILE A 80 20.69 17.20 -24.74
CA ILE A 80 20.72 17.47 -23.29
C ILE A 80 19.33 17.87 -22.80
N SER A 81 18.62 18.75 -23.52
CA SER A 81 17.26 19.15 -23.17
C SER A 81 16.30 17.96 -23.15
N MET A 82 16.40 17.05 -24.11
CA MET A 82 15.60 15.82 -24.14
C MET A 82 15.90 14.91 -22.94
N LEU A 83 17.18 14.66 -22.66
CA LEU A 83 17.58 13.83 -21.50
C LEU A 83 17.05 14.41 -20.19
N TYR A 84 17.15 15.72 -20.04
CA TYR A 84 16.68 16.42 -18.84
C TYR A 84 15.14 16.34 -18.69
N SER A 85 14.39 16.50 -19.79
CA SER A 85 12.93 16.33 -19.73
C SER A 85 12.52 14.90 -19.40
N THR A 86 13.16 13.91 -20.04
CA THR A 86 12.89 12.48 -19.77
C THR A 86 13.23 12.09 -18.34
N GLN A 87 14.32 12.61 -17.79
CA GLN A 87 14.68 12.39 -16.40
C GLN A 87 13.64 12.98 -15.45
N ARG A 88 13.20 14.22 -15.69
CA ARG A 88 12.14 14.86 -14.89
C ARG A 88 10.81 14.10 -14.95
N GLU A 89 10.43 13.57 -16.10
CA GLU A 89 9.23 12.74 -16.22
C GLU A 89 9.34 11.45 -15.39
N LYS A 90 10.50 10.78 -15.45
CA LYS A 90 10.77 9.59 -14.63
C LYS A 90 10.75 9.91 -13.13
N GLU A 91 11.35 11.00 -12.71
CA GLU A 91 11.33 11.44 -11.31
C GLU A 91 9.90 11.69 -10.80
N ARG A 92 9.07 12.36 -11.62
CA ARG A 92 7.64 12.57 -11.30
C ARG A 92 6.86 11.27 -11.22
N GLU A 93 7.11 10.34 -12.11
CA GLU A 93 6.46 9.02 -12.10
C GLU A 93 6.86 8.20 -10.87
N ILE A 94 8.14 8.20 -10.50
CA ILE A 94 8.63 7.54 -9.28
C ILE A 94 7.96 8.16 -8.05
N GLU A 95 7.86 9.47 -7.97
CA GLU A 95 7.21 10.15 -6.85
C GLU A 95 5.71 9.84 -6.77
N ARG A 96 5.04 9.84 -7.93
CA ARG A 96 3.63 9.43 -8.01
C ARG A 96 3.42 8.00 -7.51
N LEU A 97 4.23 7.04 -7.99
CA LEU A 97 4.15 5.64 -7.56
C LEU A 97 4.45 5.47 -6.06
N ARG A 98 5.35 6.28 -5.50
CA ARG A 98 5.61 6.31 -4.05
C ARG A 98 4.39 6.78 -3.27
N ILE A 99 3.74 7.85 -3.71
CA ILE A 99 2.52 8.38 -3.07
C ILE A 99 1.40 7.35 -3.15
N GLU A 100 1.15 6.74 -4.31
CA GLU A 100 0.14 5.69 -4.49
C GLU A 100 0.44 4.45 -3.60
N ASN A 101 1.71 4.05 -3.47
CA ASN A 101 2.10 2.94 -2.58
C ASN A 101 1.89 3.29 -1.11
N LEU A 102 2.27 4.50 -0.69
CA LEU A 102 2.02 4.98 0.68
C LEU A 102 0.53 5.05 0.99
N GLN A 103 -0.26 5.56 0.07
CA GLN A 103 -1.71 5.64 0.21
C GLN A 103 -2.35 4.26 0.31
N SER A 104 -1.97 3.32 -0.56
CA SER A 104 -2.41 1.92 -0.49
C SER A 104 -2.04 1.25 0.84
N ARG A 105 -0.84 1.52 1.37
CA ARG A 105 -0.44 1.03 2.70
C ARG A 105 -1.24 1.67 3.83
N CYS A 106 -1.50 2.97 3.75
CA CYS A 106 -2.36 3.66 4.72
C CYS A 106 -3.79 3.11 4.69
N ASP A 107 -4.34 2.87 3.51
CA ASP A 107 -5.68 2.30 3.34
C ASP A 107 -5.73 0.85 3.87
N ALA A 108 -4.69 0.06 3.62
CA ALA A 108 -4.57 -1.30 4.18
C ALA A 108 -4.49 -1.29 5.71
N LEU A 109 -3.70 -0.37 6.30
CA LEU A 109 -3.62 -0.17 7.74
C LEU A 109 -4.95 0.31 8.35
N ALA A 110 -5.63 1.25 7.70
CA ALA A 110 -6.95 1.73 8.13
C ALA A 110 -8.01 0.62 8.06
N ASN A 111 -7.94 -0.25 7.07
CA ASN A 111 -8.86 -1.39 6.91
C ASN A 111 -8.57 -2.54 7.90
N GLN A 112 -7.39 -2.59 8.52
CA GLN A 112 -7.09 -3.57 9.58
C GLN A 112 -7.79 -3.24 10.91
N ILE A 113 -8.05 -1.95 11.15
CA ILE A 113 -8.93 -1.54 12.25
C ILE A 113 -10.34 -1.56 11.69
N ASN A 114 -11.15 -2.56 12.07
CA ASN A 114 -12.56 -2.60 11.71
C ASN A 114 -13.23 -1.28 12.15
N PRO A 115 -13.67 -0.39 11.21
CA PRO A 115 -14.20 0.93 11.56
C PRO A 115 -15.40 0.82 12.51
N HIS A 116 -16.20 -0.21 12.34
CA HIS A 116 -17.33 -0.50 13.20
C HIS A 116 -16.90 -0.84 14.64
N PHE A 117 -15.80 -1.61 14.82
CA PHE A 117 -15.23 -1.86 16.14
C PHE A 117 -14.72 -0.57 16.78
N PHE A 118 -14.01 0.27 16.01
CA PHE A 118 -13.51 1.56 16.49
C PHE A 118 -14.62 2.48 17.01
N PHE A 119 -15.65 2.74 16.19
CA PHE A 119 -16.78 3.58 16.61
C PHE A 119 -17.54 3.01 17.80
N ASN A 120 -17.75 1.70 17.83
CA ASN A 120 -18.42 1.05 18.96
C ASN A 120 -17.59 1.14 20.25
N SER A 121 -16.28 1.08 20.16
CA SER A 121 -15.37 1.24 21.31
C SER A 121 -15.42 2.67 21.85
N LEU A 122 -15.46 3.69 20.99
CA LEU A 122 -15.68 5.09 21.42
C LEU A 122 -17.04 5.29 22.09
N ASN A 123 -18.09 4.66 21.58
CA ASN A 123 -19.40 4.69 22.21
C ASN A 123 -19.39 4.02 23.60
N GLY A 124 -18.58 2.98 23.79
CA GLY A 124 -18.32 2.36 25.09
C GLY A 124 -17.71 3.34 26.09
N VAL A 125 -16.66 4.05 25.70
CA VAL A 125 -16.03 5.11 26.51
C VAL A 125 -17.07 6.18 26.88
N GLN A 126 -17.84 6.69 25.90
CA GLN A 126 -18.85 7.69 26.14
C GLN A 126 -19.93 7.22 27.14
N SER A 127 -20.34 5.94 27.06
CA SER A 127 -21.30 5.34 27.98
C SER A 127 -20.76 5.29 29.42
N LEU A 128 -19.50 4.92 29.61
CA LEU A 128 -18.86 4.86 30.92
C LEU A 128 -18.68 6.25 31.54
N ILE A 129 -18.26 7.24 30.75
CA ILE A 129 -18.19 8.66 31.19
C ILE A 129 -19.56 9.16 31.67
N ARG A 130 -20.63 8.86 30.94
CA ARG A 130 -22.00 9.23 31.34
C ARG A 130 -22.45 8.60 32.66
N LYS A 131 -21.96 7.39 32.94
CA LYS A 131 -22.22 6.67 34.22
C LYS A 131 -21.36 7.17 35.36
N LYS A 132 -20.39 8.07 35.10
CA LYS A 132 -19.43 8.61 36.07
C LYS A 132 -18.61 7.49 36.77
N ASP A 133 -18.26 6.45 36.03
CA ASP A 133 -17.44 5.35 36.50
C ASP A 133 -16.01 5.55 35.99
N ASP A 134 -15.27 6.40 36.68
CA ASP A 134 -13.94 6.85 36.22
C ASP A 134 -12.93 5.69 36.21
N GLU A 135 -13.01 4.78 37.19
CA GLU A 135 -12.11 3.63 37.27
C GLU A 135 -12.29 2.69 36.07
N LYS A 136 -13.55 2.31 35.76
CA LYS A 136 -13.84 1.49 34.58
C LYS A 136 -13.56 2.22 33.29
N THR A 137 -13.73 3.53 33.24
CA THR A 137 -13.39 4.32 32.04
C THR A 137 -11.90 4.29 31.77
N LEU A 138 -11.06 4.49 32.79
CA LEU A 138 -9.60 4.42 32.66
C LEU A 138 -9.14 3.04 32.23
N MET A 139 -9.66 1.98 32.87
CA MET A 139 -9.33 0.61 32.50
C MET A 139 -9.75 0.29 31.06
N TYR A 140 -10.96 0.71 30.65
CA TYR A 140 -11.44 0.50 29.30
C TYR A 140 -10.56 1.18 28.24
N VAL A 141 -10.13 2.43 28.49
CA VAL A 141 -9.22 3.15 27.60
C VAL A 141 -7.85 2.50 27.56
N HIS A 142 -7.36 1.98 28.67
CA HIS A 142 -6.09 1.24 28.72
C HIS A 142 -6.14 -0.02 27.86
N GLU A 143 -7.13 -0.89 28.09
CA GLU A 143 -7.30 -2.13 27.33
C GLU A 143 -7.53 -1.84 25.83
N LEU A 144 -8.29 -0.80 25.51
CA LEU A 144 -8.48 -0.38 24.11
C LEU A 144 -7.17 0.07 23.45
N SER A 145 -6.31 0.76 24.21
CA SER A 145 -4.99 1.18 23.72
C SER A 145 -4.08 -0.01 23.44
N ASP A 146 -4.12 -1.05 24.27
CA ASP A 146 -3.34 -2.27 24.08
C ASP A 146 -3.83 -3.06 22.87
N ILE A 147 -5.14 -3.16 22.68
CA ILE A 147 -5.74 -3.75 21.47
C ILE A 147 -5.25 -3.05 20.22
N PHE A 148 -5.33 -1.72 20.15
CA PHE A 148 -4.89 -0.98 18.97
C PHE A 148 -3.38 -1.12 18.75
N ARG A 149 -2.58 -1.09 19.80
CA ARG A 149 -1.12 -1.30 19.71
C ARG A 149 -0.80 -2.66 19.11
N TYR A 150 -1.46 -3.71 19.57
CA TYR A 150 -1.25 -5.07 19.05
C TYR A 150 -1.65 -5.17 17.56
N ILE A 151 -2.82 -4.63 17.19
CA ILE A 151 -3.29 -4.61 15.79
C ILE A 151 -2.29 -3.85 14.88
N LEU A 152 -1.83 -2.66 15.29
CA LEU A 152 -0.90 -1.86 14.49
C LEU A 152 0.49 -2.49 14.35
N GLN A 153 0.90 -3.32 15.31
CA GLN A 153 2.17 -4.04 15.25
C GLN A 153 2.09 -5.35 14.45
N SER A 154 0.89 -5.87 14.21
CA SER A 154 0.66 -7.16 13.57
C SER A 154 1.20 -7.26 12.14
N ASP A 155 1.23 -6.15 11.40
CA ASP A 155 1.73 -6.09 10.01
C ASP A 155 3.19 -6.55 9.85
N LYS A 156 3.98 -6.42 10.90
CA LYS A 156 5.40 -6.75 10.90
C LYS A 156 5.68 -8.15 11.44
N ARG A 157 4.64 -8.82 11.98
CA ARG A 157 4.74 -10.11 12.65
C ARG A 157 4.03 -11.17 11.83
N GLY A 158 4.70 -12.28 11.55
CA GLY A 158 4.10 -13.44 10.90
C GLY A 158 3.44 -14.36 11.92
N LEU A 159 4.28 -15.05 12.71
CA LEU A 159 3.87 -15.92 13.79
C LEU A 159 4.15 -15.26 15.16
N VAL A 160 3.28 -15.53 16.12
CA VAL A 160 3.39 -15.09 17.51
C VAL A 160 3.17 -16.28 18.44
N THR A 161 3.57 -16.15 19.71
CA THR A 161 3.27 -17.18 20.72
C THR A 161 1.78 -17.21 21.03
N LEU A 162 1.30 -18.36 21.47
CA LEU A 162 -0.08 -18.47 21.94
C LEU A 162 -0.34 -17.54 23.14
N ARG A 163 0.67 -17.31 23.98
CA ARG A 163 0.62 -16.33 25.09
C ARG A 163 0.28 -14.93 24.59
N GLU A 164 1.02 -14.42 23.60
CA GLU A 164 0.79 -13.08 23.04
C GLU A 164 -0.63 -12.92 22.48
N GLU A 165 -1.14 -13.94 21.81
CA GLU A 165 -2.49 -13.94 21.24
C GLU A 165 -3.58 -14.03 22.33
N LEU A 166 -3.34 -14.78 23.39
CA LEU A 166 -4.26 -14.87 24.54
C LEU A 166 -4.25 -13.58 25.39
N GLU A 167 -3.12 -12.93 25.57
CA GLU A 167 -3.03 -11.60 26.22
C GLU A 167 -3.84 -10.56 25.46
N PHE A 168 -3.69 -10.53 24.12
CA PHE A 168 -4.51 -9.68 23.27
C PHE A 168 -6.01 -9.97 23.44
N ILE A 169 -6.40 -11.26 23.47
CA ILE A 169 -7.80 -11.66 23.67
C ILE A 169 -8.31 -11.28 25.06
N GLN A 170 -7.48 -11.25 26.09
CA GLN A 170 -7.90 -10.79 27.42
C GLN A 170 -8.26 -9.31 27.43
N SER A 171 -7.45 -8.45 26.81
CA SER A 171 -7.78 -7.04 26.63
C SER A 171 -9.06 -6.86 25.79
N PHE A 172 -9.18 -7.61 24.70
CA PHE A 172 -10.37 -7.61 23.85
C PHE A 172 -11.63 -8.09 24.57
N ARG A 173 -11.51 -9.15 25.38
CA ARG A 173 -12.56 -9.66 26.27
C ARG A 173 -13.12 -8.56 27.16
N TYR A 174 -12.27 -7.82 27.88
CA TYR A 174 -12.70 -6.75 28.77
C TYR A 174 -13.57 -5.71 28.04
N VAL A 175 -13.09 -5.25 26.89
CA VAL A 175 -13.81 -4.27 26.06
C VAL A 175 -15.16 -4.83 25.60
N MET A 176 -15.23 -6.09 25.23
CA MET A 176 -16.46 -6.76 24.76
C MET A 176 -17.45 -7.04 25.90
N GLU A 177 -16.98 -7.48 27.06
CA GLU A 177 -17.81 -7.71 28.24
C GLU A 177 -18.49 -6.40 28.70
N VAL A 178 -17.76 -5.29 28.72
CA VAL A 178 -18.32 -3.96 29.00
C VAL A 178 -19.37 -3.58 27.96
N ARG A 179 -19.05 -3.75 26.67
CA ARG A 179 -19.95 -3.42 25.54
C ARG A 179 -21.26 -4.20 25.60
N PHE A 180 -21.21 -5.49 25.90
CA PHE A 180 -22.37 -6.37 25.94
C PHE A 180 -22.98 -6.51 27.35
N ALA A 181 -22.56 -5.66 28.29
CA ALA A 181 -23.05 -5.67 29.66
C ALA A 181 -23.00 -7.07 30.30
N ASN A 182 -21.87 -7.76 30.16
CA ASN A 182 -21.60 -9.12 30.63
C ASN A 182 -22.54 -10.22 30.08
N LYS A 183 -23.16 -9.97 28.91
CA LYS A 183 -23.94 -11.00 28.20
C LYS A 183 -23.09 -11.80 27.22
N LEU A 184 -21.86 -11.36 26.99
CA LEU A 184 -20.81 -12.06 26.27
C LEU A 184 -19.70 -12.35 27.29
N VAL A 185 -19.36 -13.62 27.47
CA VAL A 185 -18.32 -14.08 28.40
C VAL A 185 -17.33 -14.97 27.67
N PHE A 186 -16.11 -15.03 28.19
CA PHE A 186 -15.04 -15.88 27.63
C PHE A 186 -14.59 -16.90 28.66
N SER A 187 -14.45 -18.14 28.21
CA SER A 187 -13.89 -19.26 28.97
C SER A 187 -12.60 -19.70 28.29
N ILE A 188 -11.45 -19.35 28.89
CA ILE A 188 -10.13 -19.67 28.33
C ILE A 188 -9.53 -20.80 29.16
N GLN A 189 -9.34 -21.98 28.57
CA GLN A 189 -8.88 -23.22 29.20
C GLN A 189 -7.62 -23.70 28.45
N VAL A 190 -6.51 -23.00 28.67
CA VAL A 190 -5.20 -23.31 28.09
C VAL A 190 -4.15 -23.30 29.17
N ASP A 191 -3.41 -24.40 29.27
CA ASP A 191 -2.33 -24.54 30.23
C ASP A 191 -1.24 -23.49 29.99
N GLU A 192 -0.81 -22.81 31.06
CA GLU A 192 0.23 -21.77 30.99
C GLU A 192 1.54 -22.29 30.40
N ALA A 193 1.92 -23.53 30.73
CA ALA A 193 3.14 -24.15 30.23
C ALA A 193 3.14 -24.30 28.70
N MET A 194 1.97 -24.42 28.07
CA MET A 194 1.85 -24.58 26.61
C MET A 194 1.78 -23.26 25.86
N GLN A 195 1.53 -22.15 26.55
CA GLN A 195 1.31 -20.85 25.90
C GLN A 195 2.57 -20.29 25.26
N ASP A 196 3.75 -20.56 25.81
CA ASP A 196 5.04 -20.12 25.27
C ASP A 196 5.62 -21.11 24.25
N GLU A 197 5.22 -22.40 24.33
CA GLU A 197 5.73 -23.43 23.42
C GLU A 197 5.04 -23.43 22.04
N LEU A 198 3.85 -22.86 21.95
CA LEU A 198 3.01 -22.95 20.76
C LEU A 198 2.89 -21.61 20.06
N THR A 199 2.89 -21.66 18.72
CA THR A 199 2.80 -20.46 17.88
C THR A 199 1.68 -20.59 16.85
N LEU A 200 1.12 -19.43 16.47
CA LEU A 200 0.09 -19.29 15.45
C LEU A 200 0.27 -17.94 14.70
N PRO A 201 -0.41 -17.76 13.56
CA PRO A 201 -0.44 -16.46 12.90
C PRO A 201 -1.02 -15.37 13.79
N VAL A 202 -0.39 -14.19 13.79
CA VAL A 202 -0.85 -13.03 14.56
C VAL A 202 -2.30 -12.66 14.19
N LEU A 203 -3.09 -12.19 15.17
CA LEU A 203 -4.52 -11.84 15.01
C LEU A 203 -5.37 -13.02 14.49
N SER A 204 -5.09 -14.25 14.93
CA SER A 204 -5.88 -15.43 14.57
C SER A 204 -7.22 -15.50 15.30
N LEU A 205 -7.27 -15.03 16.54
CA LEU A 205 -8.46 -15.11 17.37
C LEU A 205 -9.46 -13.96 17.11
N LEU A 206 -8.99 -12.81 16.68
CA LEU A 206 -9.84 -11.64 16.43
C LEU A 206 -10.99 -11.90 15.45
N PRO A 207 -10.76 -12.47 14.24
CA PRO A 207 -11.83 -12.73 13.28
C PRO A 207 -12.87 -13.73 13.82
N LEU A 208 -12.46 -14.65 14.69
CA LEU A 208 -13.37 -15.63 15.31
C LEU A 208 -14.31 -14.97 16.29
N VAL A 209 -13.78 -14.11 17.17
CA VAL A 209 -14.61 -13.38 18.14
C VAL A 209 -15.52 -12.36 17.44
N GLU A 210 -15.01 -11.65 16.43
CA GLU A 210 -15.83 -10.76 15.61
C GLU A 210 -16.99 -11.53 14.93
N ASN A 211 -16.69 -12.71 14.36
CA ASN A 211 -17.68 -13.57 13.72
C ASN A 211 -18.85 -13.93 14.68
N VAL A 212 -18.53 -14.22 15.95
CA VAL A 212 -19.55 -14.47 16.99
C VAL A 212 -20.50 -13.29 17.11
N THR A 213 -19.97 -12.07 17.25
CA THR A 213 -20.78 -10.86 17.48
C THR A 213 -21.53 -10.39 16.26
N VAL A 214 -21.03 -10.70 15.07
CA VAL A 214 -21.65 -10.35 13.79
C VAL A 214 -22.85 -11.24 13.51
N HIS A 215 -22.73 -12.55 13.72
CA HIS A 215 -23.74 -13.54 13.29
C HIS A 215 -24.76 -13.87 14.36
N ASN A 216 -24.46 -13.65 15.64
CA ASN A 216 -25.34 -14.08 16.71
C ASN A 216 -26.03 -12.90 17.43
N ARG A 217 -27.22 -13.18 17.97
CA ARG A 217 -27.91 -12.32 18.93
C ARG A 217 -27.24 -12.49 20.30
N ILE A 218 -26.98 -11.37 20.97
CA ILE A 218 -26.39 -11.33 22.29
C ILE A 218 -27.26 -10.40 23.13
N ASP A 219 -28.17 -10.99 23.90
CA ASP A 219 -29.13 -10.29 24.75
C ASP A 219 -29.35 -11.01 26.08
N SER A 220 -30.37 -10.66 26.83
CA SER A 220 -30.64 -11.23 28.15
C SER A 220 -31.10 -12.70 28.08
N GLU A 221 -31.71 -13.10 26.97
CA GLU A 221 -32.22 -14.45 26.73
C GLU A 221 -31.15 -15.33 26.06
N HIS A 222 -30.25 -14.70 25.27
CA HIS A 222 -29.19 -15.36 24.50
C HIS A 222 -27.83 -14.90 25.02
N LYS A 223 -27.43 -15.40 26.20
CA LYS A 223 -26.07 -15.19 26.72
C LYS A 223 -25.07 -15.98 25.88
N MET A 224 -24.03 -15.29 25.43
CA MET A 224 -23.00 -15.84 24.57
C MET A 224 -21.77 -16.21 25.41
N GLU A 225 -21.33 -17.46 25.30
CA GLU A 225 -20.08 -17.92 25.87
C GLU A 225 -19.12 -18.34 24.74
N ILE A 226 -17.96 -17.70 24.67
CA ILE A 226 -16.88 -18.07 23.76
C ILE A 226 -15.89 -18.91 24.55
N THR A 227 -15.76 -20.19 24.17
CA THR A 227 -14.80 -21.10 24.80
C THR A 227 -13.56 -21.24 23.93
N ILE A 228 -12.38 -21.03 24.53
CA ILE A 228 -11.08 -21.20 23.89
C ILE A 228 -10.33 -22.28 24.68
N ARG A 229 -10.03 -23.41 24.04
CA ARG A 229 -9.36 -24.54 24.69
C ARG A 229 -8.34 -25.20 23.76
N LEU A 230 -7.34 -25.83 24.35
CA LEU A 230 -6.41 -26.71 23.64
C LEU A 230 -6.95 -28.14 23.65
N ASN A 231 -6.98 -28.81 22.48
CA ASN A 231 -7.35 -30.23 22.43
C ASN A 231 -6.10 -31.13 22.53
N GLU A 232 -6.32 -32.44 22.58
CA GLU A 232 -5.26 -33.46 22.67
C GLU A 232 -4.33 -33.46 21.43
N GLN A 233 -4.82 -33.03 20.27
CA GLN A 233 -4.08 -32.92 19.03
C GLN A 233 -3.25 -31.63 18.94
N LYS A 234 -3.21 -30.81 20.02
CA LYS A 234 -2.56 -29.50 20.06
C LYS A 234 -3.13 -28.50 19.03
N GLU A 235 -4.44 -28.59 18.79
CA GLU A 235 -5.17 -27.56 18.05
C GLU A 235 -5.87 -26.64 19.07
N LEU A 236 -5.86 -25.34 18.80
CA LEU A 236 -6.64 -24.37 19.54
C LEU A 236 -8.07 -24.39 19.04
N VAL A 237 -9.01 -24.77 19.88
CA VAL A 237 -10.43 -24.87 19.54
C VAL A 237 -11.17 -23.67 20.10
N VAL A 238 -11.75 -22.89 19.22
CA VAL A 238 -12.65 -21.77 19.55
C VAL A 238 -14.06 -22.19 19.24
N SER A 239 -14.95 -22.10 20.22
CA SER A 239 -16.35 -22.52 20.07
C SER A 239 -17.32 -21.54 20.70
N ASN A 240 -18.51 -21.45 20.12
CA ASN A 240 -19.61 -20.66 20.67
C ASN A 240 -20.97 -21.31 20.33
N PRO A 241 -22.02 -21.06 21.12
CA PRO A 241 -23.38 -21.42 20.77
C PRO A 241 -23.88 -20.58 19.58
N ILE A 242 -24.87 -21.10 18.84
CA ILE A 242 -25.45 -20.46 17.66
C ILE A 242 -26.81 -19.86 18.03
N TYR A 243 -26.92 -18.53 17.95
CA TYR A 243 -28.16 -17.78 18.11
C TYR A 243 -28.35 -16.82 16.93
N PRO A 244 -28.82 -17.27 15.75
CA PRO A 244 -28.81 -16.49 14.53
C PRO A 244 -29.56 -15.17 14.68
N LYS A 245 -29.01 -14.11 14.08
CA LYS A 245 -29.71 -12.83 13.96
C LYS A 245 -30.87 -12.95 12.97
N LEU A 246 -31.96 -12.22 13.22
CA LEU A 246 -33.14 -12.17 12.34
C LEU A 246 -32.84 -11.56 10.98
N SER A 247 -31.90 -10.63 10.92
CA SER A 247 -31.45 -10.01 9.67
C SER A 247 -30.08 -10.55 9.31
N PRO A 248 -29.82 -10.89 8.04
CA PRO A 248 -28.50 -11.30 7.62
C PRO A 248 -27.49 -10.17 7.90
N PRO A 249 -26.29 -10.49 8.39
CA PRO A 249 -25.28 -9.47 8.65
C PRO A 249 -24.78 -8.87 7.33
N ASP A 250 -24.60 -7.56 7.33
CA ASP A 250 -24.01 -6.82 6.21
C ASP A 250 -22.47 -7.03 6.18
N THR A 251 -22.06 -8.25 5.83
CA THR A 251 -20.64 -8.62 5.78
C THR A 251 -20.31 -9.42 4.53
N ASN A 252 -19.17 -9.17 3.94
CA ASN A 252 -18.67 -9.88 2.75
C ASN A 252 -18.16 -11.31 3.04
N GLY A 253 -18.28 -11.82 4.27
CA GLY A 253 -17.83 -13.16 4.65
C GLY A 253 -16.33 -13.42 4.48
N THR A 254 -15.51 -12.37 4.51
CA THR A 254 -14.08 -12.45 4.20
C THR A 254 -13.21 -12.85 5.38
N GLY A 255 -13.68 -12.68 6.62
CA GLY A 255 -12.89 -12.87 7.84
C GLY A 255 -12.30 -14.29 7.98
N LEU A 256 -13.13 -15.31 7.91
CA LEU A 256 -12.68 -16.72 8.01
C LEU A 256 -11.83 -17.13 6.79
N ARG A 257 -12.15 -16.67 5.60
CA ARG A 257 -11.37 -16.94 4.38
C ARG A 257 -9.97 -16.32 4.47
N ASN A 258 -9.87 -15.10 4.99
CA ASN A 258 -8.58 -14.45 5.22
C ASN A 258 -7.76 -15.17 6.28
N LEU A 259 -8.42 -15.66 7.35
CA LEU A 259 -7.79 -16.47 8.37
C LEU A 259 -7.23 -17.77 7.77
N GLU A 260 -8.01 -18.51 7.01
CA GLU A 260 -7.59 -19.75 6.33
C GLU A 260 -6.40 -19.52 5.39
N SER A 261 -6.46 -18.46 4.58
CA SER A 261 -5.36 -18.07 3.69
C SER A 261 -4.07 -17.77 4.46
N ARG A 262 -4.18 -17.13 5.62
CA ARG A 262 -3.04 -16.81 6.49
C ARG A 262 -2.41 -18.07 7.10
N PHE A 263 -3.21 -19.02 7.58
CA PHE A 263 -2.72 -20.31 8.08
C PHE A 263 -2.02 -21.11 6.97
N THR A 264 -2.60 -21.15 5.78
CA THR A 264 -1.99 -21.82 4.63
C THR A 264 -0.65 -21.18 4.25
N LEU A 265 -0.58 -19.85 4.20
CA LEU A 265 0.61 -19.12 3.79
C LEU A 265 1.77 -19.23 4.81
N LEU A 266 1.47 -19.07 6.12
CA LEU A 266 2.50 -18.96 7.16
C LEU A 266 2.87 -20.31 7.79
N MET A 267 1.96 -21.28 7.79
CA MET A 267 2.15 -22.56 8.49
C MET A 267 2.02 -23.76 7.55
N ASN A 268 1.61 -23.57 6.31
CA ASN A 268 1.25 -24.63 5.36
C ASN A 268 0.24 -25.63 5.97
N ARG A 269 -0.72 -25.12 6.74
CA ARG A 269 -1.79 -25.87 7.41
C ARG A 269 -3.13 -25.22 7.15
N GLN A 270 -4.20 -26.01 7.20
CA GLN A 270 -5.57 -25.52 7.04
C GLN A 270 -6.29 -25.52 8.39
N ILE A 271 -7.14 -24.52 8.58
CA ILE A 271 -8.09 -24.49 9.69
C ILE A 271 -9.23 -25.44 9.38
N ARG A 272 -9.87 -25.97 10.42
CA ARG A 272 -11.05 -26.83 10.28
C ARG A 272 -12.24 -26.16 10.94
N ILE A 273 -13.37 -26.12 10.26
CA ILE A 273 -14.60 -25.49 10.74
C ILE A 273 -15.67 -26.55 10.84
N GLU A 274 -16.31 -26.65 12.00
CA GLU A 274 -17.45 -27.52 12.26
C GLU A 274 -18.63 -26.68 12.74
N CYS A 275 -19.79 -26.96 12.20
CA CYS A 275 -21.03 -26.31 12.57
C CYS A 275 -22.10 -27.40 12.74
N ASP A 276 -22.56 -27.58 13.96
CA ASP A 276 -23.73 -28.39 14.26
C ASP A 276 -24.96 -27.49 14.51
N GLU A 277 -26.11 -28.06 14.89
CA GLU A 277 -27.35 -27.29 15.11
C GLU A 277 -27.23 -26.21 16.19
N ASN A 278 -26.36 -26.42 17.19
CA ASN A 278 -26.29 -25.60 18.39
C ASN A 278 -24.95 -24.91 18.59
N THR A 279 -23.89 -25.37 17.92
CA THR A 279 -22.52 -24.94 18.22
C THR A 279 -21.70 -24.74 16.96
N PHE A 280 -20.98 -23.63 16.90
CA PHE A 280 -19.97 -23.36 15.90
C PHE A 280 -18.58 -23.57 16.50
N ARG A 281 -17.69 -24.30 15.81
CA ARG A 281 -16.33 -24.61 16.26
C ARG A 281 -15.33 -24.35 15.16
N VAL A 282 -14.21 -23.76 15.52
CA VAL A 282 -13.06 -23.59 14.63
C VAL A 282 -11.83 -24.18 15.31
N TYR A 283 -11.12 -25.02 14.58
CA TYR A 283 -9.88 -25.67 15.02
C TYR A 283 -8.70 -25.00 14.31
N LEU A 284 -7.83 -24.42 15.10
CA LEU A 284 -6.63 -23.74 14.63
C LEU A 284 -5.41 -24.62 14.90
N PRO A 285 -4.68 -25.09 13.88
CA PRO A 285 -3.47 -25.87 14.09
C PRO A 285 -2.36 -24.98 14.67
N LEU A 286 -1.61 -25.49 15.63
CA LEU A 286 -0.49 -24.79 16.27
C LEU A 286 0.84 -25.44 15.89
N ASN A 287 1.91 -24.65 15.81
CA ASN A 287 3.28 -25.14 15.65
C ASN A 287 4.01 -25.02 16.99
N LYS A 288 5.01 -25.88 17.21
CA LYS A 288 5.96 -25.67 18.31
C LYS A 288 6.89 -24.51 17.93
N GLN A 289 7.21 -23.69 18.91
CA GLN A 289 8.25 -22.69 18.80
C GLN A 289 9.59 -23.41 18.61
N ASN A 290 10.31 -23.10 17.53
CA ASN A 290 11.65 -23.63 17.28
C ASN A 290 12.70 -22.92 18.11
#